data_2d85675abaea0ca0b804d3b47557b392
#
_entry.id   2d85675abaea0ca0b804d3b47557b392
#
_cell.length_a   1.000
_cell.length_b   1.000
_cell.length_c   1.000
_cell.angle_alpha   90.00
_cell.angle_beta   90.00
_cell.angle_gamma   90.00
#
_symmetry.space_group_name_H-M   'P 1'
#
loop_
_entity.id
_entity.type
_entity.pdbx_description
1 polymer ?
#
loop_
_entity_poly.entity_id
_entity_poly.type
_entity_poly.pdbx_seq_one_letter_code
_entity_poly.pdbx_strand_id
1 'polypeptide(L)'
;MNKRSNWMWMILIPVLLLSGCGQGLASTRGGSPPRGVMSATRACRLVVGKASPGFLTSPERVHLVLTTYAKGEPVESQGDISTGMPPQTLVWVVEIHAKAIHWDHSVPSGYQLPARPATDYSVVMNARTGQVSDAGECTCWPLPLSKAGTVVSLSPEC
;
A
#
# COMPACT_ATOMS: atom_id res chain seq x y z
N MET A 1 -20.02 -26.09 -67.38
CA MET A 1 -21.17 -25.28 -66.99
C MET A 1 -21.77 -25.91 -65.75
N ASN A 2 -21.53 -25.37 -64.58
CA ASN A 2 -22.40 -25.56 -63.41
C ASN A 2 -22.04 -24.55 -62.35
N LYS A 3 -22.84 -23.52 -62.17
CA LYS A 3 -22.81 -22.53 -61.15
C LYS A 3 -23.34 -23.15 -59.88
N ARG A 4 -22.55 -23.20 -58.79
CA ARG A 4 -23.04 -23.43 -57.44
C ARG A 4 -22.85 -22.17 -56.64
N SER A 5 -23.97 -21.58 -56.29
CA SER A 5 -24.17 -20.46 -55.39
C SER A 5 -23.80 -20.86 -53.97
N ASN A 6 -22.79 -20.24 -53.37
CA ASN A 6 -22.48 -20.37 -51.95
C ASN A 6 -23.24 -19.30 -51.18
N TRP A 7 -24.24 -19.74 -50.44
CA TRP A 7 -24.93 -18.93 -49.45
C TRP A 7 -24.05 -18.79 -48.24
N MET A 8 -23.59 -17.57 -48.05
CA MET A 8 -22.79 -17.17 -46.91
C MET A 8 -23.76 -16.79 -45.77
N TRP A 9 -23.86 -17.67 -44.79
CA TRP A 9 -24.59 -17.39 -43.54
C TRP A 9 -23.75 -16.43 -42.69
N MET A 10 -24.18 -15.16 -42.63
CA MET A 10 -23.69 -14.21 -41.62
C MET A 10 -24.32 -14.60 -40.30
N ILE A 11 -23.51 -15.20 -39.42
CA ILE A 11 -23.86 -15.38 -38.03
C ILE A 11 -23.48 -14.05 -37.32
N LEU A 12 -24.49 -13.23 -37.04
CA LEU A 12 -24.42 -12.09 -36.18
C LEU A 12 -24.29 -12.60 -34.72
N ILE A 13 -23.09 -12.55 -34.16
CA ILE A 13 -22.85 -12.79 -32.73
C ILE A 13 -23.11 -11.46 -32.04
N PRO A 14 -24.10 -11.35 -31.17
CA PRO A 14 -24.22 -10.15 -30.31
C PRO A 14 -23.08 -10.17 -29.28
N VAL A 15 -22.13 -9.24 -29.43
CA VAL A 15 -21.13 -8.93 -28.41
C VAL A 15 -21.86 -8.28 -27.25
N LEU A 16 -22.18 -9.07 -26.25
CA LEU A 16 -22.58 -8.59 -24.93
C LEU A 16 -21.36 -7.89 -24.31
N LEU A 17 -21.32 -6.57 -24.44
CA LEU A 17 -20.46 -5.70 -23.66
C LEU A 17 -20.92 -5.77 -22.19
N LEU A 18 -20.37 -6.74 -21.46
CA LEU A 18 -20.36 -6.71 -20.00
C LEU A 18 -19.49 -5.51 -19.61
N SER A 19 -20.12 -4.36 -19.46
CA SER A 19 -19.56 -3.22 -18.78
C SER A 19 -19.31 -3.63 -17.33
N GLY A 20 -18.15 -4.23 -17.09
CA GLY A 20 -17.62 -4.42 -15.75
C GLY A 20 -17.47 -3.04 -15.13
N CYS A 21 -18.40 -2.63 -14.29
CA CYS A 21 -18.21 -1.55 -13.34
C CYS A 21 -17.05 -1.93 -12.42
N GLY A 22 -15.84 -1.68 -12.90
CA GLY A 22 -14.68 -1.55 -12.04
C GLY A 22 -14.96 -0.34 -11.15
N GLN A 23 -15.48 -0.60 -9.94
CA GLN A 23 -15.51 0.42 -8.89
C GLN A 23 -14.05 0.77 -8.57
N GLY A 24 -13.49 1.66 -9.39
CA GLY A 24 -12.28 2.36 -9.05
C GLY A 24 -12.55 3.05 -7.72
N LEU A 25 -11.83 2.66 -6.69
CA LEU A 25 -11.77 3.38 -5.42
C LEU A 25 -11.20 4.77 -5.75
N ALA A 26 -12.07 5.67 -6.23
CA ALA A 26 -11.74 7.07 -6.39
C ALA A 26 -11.50 7.63 -4.99
N SER A 27 -10.24 7.71 -4.61
CA SER A 27 -9.80 8.43 -3.43
C SER A 27 -10.04 9.90 -3.68
N THR A 28 -11.22 10.37 -3.30
CA THR A 28 -11.54 11.78 -3.29
C THR A 28 -10.75 12.48 -2.18
N ARG A 29 -10.12 13.59 -2.50
CA ARG A 29 -9.63 14.55 -1.51
C ARG A 29 -10.71 14.76 -0.45
N GLY A 30 -10.51 14.29 0.78
CA GLY A 30 -11.41 14.54 1.92
C GLY A 30 -12.64 13.63 2.04
N GLY A 31 -12.81 12.59 1.23
CA GLY A 31 -13.89 11.62 1.38
C GLY A 31 -13.72 10.76 2.63
N SER A 32 -14.83 10.51 3.36
CA SER A 32 -14.82 9.56 4.47
C SER A 32 -14.41 8.17 3.98
N PRO A 33 -13.59 7.45 4.74
CA PRO A 33 -13.18 6.11 4.37
C PRO A 33 -14.40 5.16 4.27
N PRO A 34 -14.32 4.06 3.53
CA PRO A 34 -15.37 3.06 3.45
C PRO A 34 -15.80 2.61 4.86
N ARG A 35 -17.07 2.20 5.01
CA ARG A 35 -17.62 1.79 6.30
C ARG A 35 -16.75 0.72 6.97
N GLY A 36 -16.35 0.94 8.23
CA GLY A 36 -15.51 0.04 9.01
C GLY A 36 -14.01 0.10 8.69
N VAL A 37 -13.58 1.02 7.81
CA VAL A 37 -12.18 1.31 7.54
C VAL A 37 -11.75 2.49 8.40
N MET A 38 -10.59 2.40 9.05
CA MET A 38 -10.06 3.51 9.84
C MET A 38 -9.61 4.66 8.95
N SER A 39 -9.69 5.89 9.49
CA SER A 39 -9.20 7.08 8.79
C SER A 39 -7.68 7.06 8.64
N ALA A 40 -7.14 7.81 7.67
CA ALA A 40 -5.71 8.00 7.48
C ALA A 40 -5.05 8.56 8.77
N THR A 41 -5.68 9.52 9.43
CA THR A 41 -5.19 10.07 10.71
C THR A 41 -5.09 9.00 11.79
N ARG A 42 -6.08 8.12 11.91
CA ARG A 42 -6.02 7.00 12.87
C ARG A 42 -4.93 6.01 12.52
N ALA A 43 -4.77 5.67 11.24
CA ALA A 43 -3.70 4.80 10.77
C ALA A 43 -2.32 5.37 11.09
N CYS A 44 -2.12 6.66 10.79
CA CYS A 44 -0.91 7.40 11.12
C CYS A 44 -0.60 7.34 12.63
N ARG A 45 -1.56 7.68 13.50
CA ARG A 45 -1.38 7.62 14.97
C ARG A 45 -1.02 6.22 15.46
N LEU A 46 -1.60 5.18 14.88
CA LEU A 46 -1.27 3.81 15.27
C LEU A 46 0.18 3.45 14.95
N VAL A 47 0.69 3.88 13.80
CA VAL A 47 2.07 3.57 13.38
C VAL A 47 3.05 4.43 14.18
N VAL A 48 2.85 5.74 14.23
CA VAL A 48 3.73 6.66 14.98
C VAL A 48 3.70 6.36 16.49
N GLY A 49 2.53 6.10 17.06
CA GLY A 49 2.37 5.81 18.48
C GLY A 49 2.83 4.41 18.93
N LYS A 50 2.94 3.46 18.01
CA LYS A 50 3.52 2.13 18.28
C LYS A 50 5.03 2.11 18.12
N ALA A 51 5.60 3.08 17.43
CA ALA A 51 7.03 3.23 17.36
C ALA A 51 7.54 3.48 18.80
N SER A 52 8.51 2.68 19.24
CA SER A 52 9.11 2.85 20.58
C SER A 52 9.64 4.27 20.75
N PRO A 53 9.57 4.86 21.95
CA PRO A 53 10.16 6.16 22.20
C PRO A 53 11.63 6.17 21.78
N GLY A 54 12.00 7.09 20.89
CA GLY A 54 13.37 7.17 20.34
C GLY A 54 13.60 6.36 19.06
N PHE A 55 12.67 5.48 18.66
CA PHE A 55 12.78 4.74 17.39
C PHE A 55 12.77 5.70 16.18
N LEU A 56 11.81 6.63 16.13
CA LEU A 56 11.74 7.66 15.11
C LEU A 56 12.27 8.99 15.66
N THR A 57 13.39 9.46 15.14
CA THR A 57 13.91 10.78 15.52
C THR A 57 13.42 11.84 14.55
N SER A 58 12.66 12.80 15.07
CA SER A 58 12.12 13.93 14.30
C SER A 58 11.44 13.48 13.00
N PRO A 59 10.30 12.78 13.08
CA PRO A 59 9.54 12.45 11.87
C PRO A 59 9.14 13.74 11.14
N GLU A 60 9.32 13.78 9.85
CA GLU A 60 9.15 14.99 9.02
C GLU A 60 7.92 14.90 8.13
N ARG A 61 7.62 13.72 7.62
CA ARG A 61 6.54 13.48 6.67
C ARG A 61 5.92 12.11 6.89
N VAL A 62 4.62 12.03 6.69
CA VAL A 62 3.88 10.77 6.68
C VAL A 62 3.04 10.72 5.41
N HIS A 63 3.27 9.69 4.61
CA HIS A 63 2.48 9.40 3.43
C HIS A 63 1.72 8.10 3.63
N LEU A 64 0.47 8.06 3.18
CA LEU A 64 -0.37 6.88 3.28
C LEU A 64 -1.12 6.64 1.99
N VAL A 65 -1.36 5.38 1.68
CA VAL A 65 -2.29 4.98 0.64
C VAL A 65 -3.22 3.89 1.15
N LEU A 66 -4.52 4.05 0.91
CA LEU A 66 -5.51 2.99 1.13
C LEU A 66 -5.64 2.17 -0.16
N THR A 67 -5.39 0.88 -0.05
CA THR A 67 -5.39 -0.01 -1.21
C THR A 67 -5.73 -1.45 -0.82
N THR A 68 -5.67 -2.40 -1.76
CA THR A 68 -5.72 -3.83 -1.44
C THR A 68 -4.32 -4.35 -1.11
N TYR A 69 -4.24 -5.41 -0.31
CA TYR A 69 -2.97 -6.03 0.07
C TYR A 69 -2.14 -6.42 -1.17
N ALA A 70 -2.76 -7.01 -2.18
CA ALA A 70 -2.11 -7.38 -3.44
C ALA A 70 -1.44 -6.21 -4.18
N LYS A 71 -1.88 -4.97 -3.95
CA LYS A 71 -1.29 -3.76 -4.57
C LYS A 71 -0.32 -3.04 -3.63
N GLY A 72 -0.58 -3.08 -2.34
CA GLY A 72 0.17 -2.32 -1.35
C GLY A 72 1.47 -3.00 -0.96
N GLU A 73 1.42 -4.28 -0.73
CA GLU A 73 2.56 -5.07 -0.28
C GLU A 73 3.74 -5.04 -1.27
N PRO A 74 3.57 -5.25 -2.61
CA PRO A 74 4.69 -5.15 -3.54
C PRO A 74 5.33 -3.76 -3.63
N VAL A 75 4.61 -2.71 -3.24
CA VAL A 75 5.14 -1.34 -3.20
C VAL A 75 6.03 -1.13 -1.97
N GLU A 76 5.65 -1.70 -0.85
CA GLU A 76 6.39 -1.62 0.40
C GLU A 76 7.60 -2.56 0.37
N SER A 77 7.41 -3.82 0.03
CA SER A 77 8.44 -4.85 0.01
C SER A 77 9.41 -4.76 -1.19
N GLN A 78 9.16 -3.80 -2.11
CA GLN A 78 9.93 -3.66 -3.36
C GLN A 78 9.96 -4.93 -4.23
N GLY A 79 8.94 -5.76 -4.11
CA GLY A 79 8.74 -6.96 -4.93
C GLY A 79 8.86 -8.29 -4.20
N ASP A 80 9.28 -8.30 -2.95
CA ASP A 80 9.14 -9.47 -2.10
C ASP A 80 7.66 -9.65 -1.76
N ILE A 81 7.16 -10.87 -1.88
CA ILE A 81 5.76 -11.18 -1.61
C ILE A 81 5.66 -11.86 -0.24
N SER A 82 5.16 -11.14 0.72
CA SER A 82 4.73 -11.71 1.99
C SER A 82 3.34 -12.35 1.84
N THR A 83 3.11 -13.46 2.52
CA THR A 83 1.81 -14.17 2.50
C THR A 83 0.91 -13.79 3.68
N GLY A 84 1.13 -12.60 4.26
CA GLY A 84 0.53 -12.21 5.54
C GLY A 84 -0.98 -12.01 5.54
N MET A 85 -1.58 -11.57 4.42
CA MET A 85 -3.02 -11.27 4.35
C MET A 85 -3.65 -11.74 3.03
N PRO A 86 -4.97 -12.01 3.00
CA PRO A 86 -5.68 -12.27 1.75
C PRO A 86 -5.53 -11.11 0.76
N PRO A 87 -5.35 -11.37 -0.55
CA PRO A 87 -5.03 -10.33 -1.56
C PRO A 87 -6.02 -9.16 -1.62
N GLN A 88 -7.30 -9.40 -1.32
CA GLN A 88 -8.35 -8.39 -1.35
C GLN A 88 -8.54 -7.63 -0.03
N THR A 89 -7.74 -7.94 0.98
CA THR A 89 -7.79 -7.22 2.25
C THR A 89 -7.46 -5.75 2.03
N LEU A 90 -8.29 -4.85 2.54
CA LEU A 90 -7.97 -3.43 2.53
C LEU A 90 -6.87 -3.14 3.54
N VAL A 91 -5.82 -2.49 3.08
CA VAL A 91 -4.65 -2.12 3.90
C VAL A 91 -4.35 -0.64 3.77
N TRP A 92 -3.79 -0.09 4.82
CA TRP A 92 -3.01 1.14 4.76
C TRP A 92 -1.55 0.75 4.55
N VAL A 93 -0.92 1.30 3.50
CA VAL A 93 0.53 1.37 3.41
C VAL A 93 0.91 2.75 3.93
N VAL A 94 1.70 2.76 4.99
CA VAL A 94 2.15 3.98 5.67
C VAL A 94 3.65 4.08 5.50
N GLU A 95 4.12 5.23 5.08
CA GLU A 95 5.52 5.56 4.95
C GLU A 95 5.81 6.79 5.80
N ILE A 96 6.83 6.71 6.64
CA ILE A 96 7.29 7.79 7.51
C ILE A 96 8.72 8.12 7.16
N HIS A 97 8.98 9.38 6.81
CA HIS A 97 10.32 9.92 6.70
C HIS A 97 10.72 10.61 7.99
N ALA A 98 11.90 10.29 8.52
CA ALA A 98 12.45 10.84 9.74
C ALA A 98 13.93 11.17 9.57
N LYS A 99 14.48 12.01 10.45
CA LYS A 99 15.94 12.31 10.44
C LYS A 99 16.79 11.07 10.69
N ALA A 100 16.32 10.18 11.55
CA ALA A 100 16.95 8.91 11.83
C ALA A 100 15.94 7.92 12.39
N ILE A 101 16.14 6.65 12.09
CA ILE A 101 15.43 5.52 12.64
C ILE A 101 16.46 4.69 13.40
N HIS A 102 16.19 4.43 14.65
CA HIS A 102 17.09 3.70 15.53
C HIS A 102 16.57 2.30 15.77
N TRP A 103 17.38 1.31 15.42
CA TRP A 103 17.08 -0.09 15.69
C TRP A 103 16.99 -0.31 17.21
N ASP A 104 15.84 -0.74 17.69
CA ASP A 104 15.59 -1.07 19.09
C ASP A 104 15.80 -2.57 19.38
N HIS A 105 16.37 -3.30 18.43
CA HIS A 105 16.52 -4.74 18.54
C HIS A 105 17.98 -5.13 18.66
N SER A 106 18.25 -6.12 19.50
CA SER A 106 19.53 -6.82 19.52
C SER A 106 19.80 -7.44 18.15
N VAL A 107 20.74 -6.89 17.43
CA VAL A 107 21.15 -7.38 16.12
C VAL A 107 21.75 -8.77 16.28
N PRO A 108 21.34 -9.76 15.46
CA PRO A 108 21.94 -11.08 15.53
C PRO A 108 23.47 -11.00 15.40
N SER A 109 24.19 -11.85 16.15
CA SER A 109 25.66 -11.86 16.11
C SER A 109 26.11 -12.16 14.67
N GLY A 110 27.00 -11.30 14.14
CA GLY A 110 27.46 -11.38 12.76
C GLY A 110 26.75 -10.46 11.76
N TYR A 111 25.67 -9.80 12.15
CA TYR A 111 25.03 -8.79 11.31
C TYR A 111 25.71 -7.43 11.50
N GLN A 112 26.12 -6.80 10.40
CA GLN A 112 26.68 -5.46 10.45
C GLN A 112 25.55 -4.45 10.23
N LEU A 113 25.34 -3.58 11.22
CA LEU A 113 24.44 -2.46 11.03
C LEU A 113 24.91 -1.58 9.87
N PRO A 114 23.98 -1.00 9.08
CA PRO A 114 24.33 -0.04 8.05
C PRO A 114 25.16 1.12 8.67
N ALA A 115 26.14 1.61 7.92
CA ALA A 115 27.00 2.72 8.37
C ALA A 115 26.23 4.03 8.61
N ARG A 116 25.00 4.14 8.14
CA ARG A 116 24.08 5.26 8.36
C ARG A 116 22.76 4.74 8.88
N PRO A 117 22.11 5.44 9.81
CA PRO A 117 20.75 5.09 10.22
C PRO A 117 19.81 5.16 9.03
N ALA A 118 18.80 4.30 9.03
CA ALA A 118 17.71 4.42 8.08
C ALA A 118 16.97 5.75 8.29
N THR A 119 16.34 6.25 7.24
CA THR A 119 15.56 7.49 7.27
C THR A 119 14.08 7.27 6.97
N ASP A 120 13.76 6.08 6.47
CA ASP A 120 12.42 5.77 6.01
C ASP A 120 11.90 4.49 6.66
N TYR A 121 10.71 4.56 7.19
CA TYR A 121 10.00 3.46 7.82
C TYR A 121 8.67 3.23 7.12
N SER A 122 8.42 2.02 6.71
CA SER A 122 7.19 1.62 6.05
C SER A 122 6.45 0.55 6.82
N VAL A 123 5.13 0.55 6.71
CA VAL A 123 4.25 -0.42 7.36
C VAL A 123 3.08 -0.75 6.45
N VAL A 124 2.81 -2.04 6.26
CA VAL A 124 1.55 -2.53 5.69
C VAL A 124 0.65 -2.99 6.82
N MET A 125 -0.51 -2.37 6.94
CA MET A 125 -1.42 -2.57 8.06
C MET A 125 -2.85 -2.79 7.58
N ASN A 126 -3.54 -3.79 8.15
CA ASN A 126 -4.96 -4.00 7.89
C ASN A 126 -5.76 -2.74 8.22
N ALA A 127 -6.47 -2.21 7.24
CA ALA A 127 -7.17 -0.92 7.36
C ALA A 127 -8.40 -0.95 8.29
N ARG A 128 -8.84 -2.13 8.74
CA ARG A 128 -9.95 -2.28 9.68
C ARG A 128 -9.49 -2.59 11.10
N THR A 129 -8.51 -3.48 11.24
CA THR A 129 -8.08 -3.99 12.55
C THR A 129 -6.85 -3.28 13.10
N GLY A 130 -6.02 -2.69 12.25
CA GLY A 130 -4.71 -2.14 12.63
C GLY A 130 -3.63 -3.21 12.83
N GLN A 131 -3.89 -4.46 12.42
CA GLN A 131 -2.89 -5.51 12.44
C GLN A 131 -1.84 -5.24 11.37
N VAL A 132 -0.59 -5.19 11.78
CA VAL A 132 0.56 -5.06 10.87
C VAL A 132 0.85 -6.42 10.27
N SER A 133 1.04 -6.47 8.95
CA SER A 133 1.50 -7.66 8.22
C SER A 133 2.97 -7.58 7.89
N ASP A 134 3.44 -6.37 7.61
CA ASP A 134 4.83 -6.13 7.25
C ASP A 134 5.27 -4.75 7.69
N ALA A 135 6.58 -4.62 7.99
CA ALA A 135 7.20 -3.35 8.33
C ALA A 135 8.67 -3.40 7.96
N GLY A 136 9.15 -2.36 7.34
CA GLY A 136 10.54 -2.27 6.87
C GLY A 136 11.16 -0.90 7.10
N GLU A 137 12.47 -0.87 7.07
CA GLU A 137 13.28 0.33 7.19
C GLU A 137 14.26 0.42 6.04
N CYS A 138 14.42 1.59 5.48
CA CYS A 138 15.39 1.79 4.40
C CYS A 138 15.91 3.24 4.35
N THR A 139 16.80 3.49 3.41
CA THR A 139 17.19 4.81 2.95
C THR A 139 16.65 5.06 1.53
N CYS A 140 15.44 4.60 1.26
CA CYS A 140 14.88 4.46 -0.09
C CYS A 140 13.71 5.41 -0.40
N TRP A 141 13.64 6.52 0.32
CA TRP A 141 12.60 7.54 0.10
C TRP A 141 12.59 8.14 -1.32
N PRO A 142 11.43 8.43 -1.87
CA PRO A 142 10.09 7.98 -1.45
C PRO A 142 9.72 6.61 -2.05
N LEU A 143 8.90 5.86 -1.33
CA LEU A 143 8.26 4.67 -1.91
C LEU A 143 7.31 5.10 -3.04
N PRO A 144 7.16 4.29 -4.08
CA PRO A 144 6.26 4.61 -5.20
C PRO A 144 4.77 4.36 -4.84
N LEU A 145 4.30 4.89 -3.71
CA LEU A 145 2.93 4.72 -3.19
C LEU A 145 1.84 5.06 -4.20
N SER A 146 2.11 6.01 -5.10
CA SER A 146 1.18 6.40 -6.17
C SER A 146 0.82 5.24 -7.12
N LYS A 147 1.66 4.21 -7.21
CA LYS A 147 1.35 2.99 -7.98
C LYS A 147 0.24 2.15 -7.33
N ALA A 148 0.11 2.23 -6.01
CA ALA A 148 -0.93 1.52 -5.26
C ALA A 148 -2.25 2.28 -5.17
N GLY A 149 -2.23 3.61 -5.28
CA GLY A 149 -3.44 4.43 -5.21
C GLY A 149 -3.17 5.91 -4.97
N THR A 150 -4.20 6.61 -4.49
CA THR A 150 -4.08 8.04 -4.15
C THR A 150 -3.37 8.21 -2.82
N VAL A 151 -2.28 8.96 -2.83
CA VAL A 151 -1.48 9.24 -1.64
C VAL A 151 -2.12 10.36 -0.82
N VAL A 152 -2.22 10.12 0.48
CA VAL A 152 -2.59 11.12 1.49
C VAL A 152 -1.32 11.51 2.25
N SER A 153 -1.05 12.80 2.33
CA SER A 153 0.07 13.33 3.13
C SER A 153 -0.47 13.92 4.41
N LEU A 154 0.13 13.56 5.53
CA LEU A 154 -0.22 14.07 6.86
C LEU A 154 1.02 14.66 7.55
N SER A 155 0.75 15.53 8.52
CA SER A 155 1.75 15.90 9.53
C SER A 155 2.10 14.70 10.40
N PRO A 156 3.33 14.54 10.86
CA PRO A 156 3.72 13.47 11.79
C PRO A 156 2.96 13.49 13.14
N GLU A 157 2.36 14.61 13.47
CA GLU A 157 1.56 14.76 14.69
C GLU A 157 0.16 14.12 14.58
N CYS A 158 -0.20 13.69 13.32
CA CYS A 158 -1.53 13.15 13.08
C CYS A 158 -2.48 13.38 14.22
#